data_e6f0d548d6b02ec1ddaababad9dc51fe
#
_entry.id   e6f0d548d6b02ec1ddaababad9dc51fe
#
_cell.length_a   1.000
_cell.length_b   1.000
_cell.length_c   1.000
_cell.angle_alpha   90.00
_cell.angle_beta   90.00
_cell.angle_gamma   90.00
#
_symmetry.space_group_name_H-M   'P 1'
#
loop_
_entity.id
_entity.type
_entity.pdbx_description
1 polymer ?
#
loop_
_entity_poly.entity_id
_entity_poly.type
_entity_poly.pdbx_seq_one_letter_code
_entity_poly.pdbx_strand_id
1 'polypeptide(L)'
;MAAAKYEQKGWSLEELFPGLGTTEIEQALEKLDASVADFEMHREQLATDISEKKFVAILQNYEGITRQISRVGSFASLRFSEDTQDQQVQAFMAQMQQLGAQIDNRIMFFNLWWKNLEDKAAARLLEASGDYRYWLEALRLQKPYTLSEPEEKIINLKDVNGTQALVTLYFTITNRYSFQLEVDGEQKELSREELQVYYRNADPALRETAYKELYRVYDADGPILGQIYQSILRDWRSEGVDLRGYSAPIALRNLANDIPDDVVETILDVCRKNAPLFHRFFQLKARWLGVDRLRRYDIYAPVAQSEKTYPYSDAVAMVLESFQQFDPRMAELVQRVFDQNHIDSEVRKGKRSGAFCATVNPDLTPWVLQSYNGAPRNVATMAHELGHAVHSMLAADHTKLTQHASLPLAETASTFAEMLLVDHLLEIEDDPDVRRDILFGQMDDAYATIMRQAYFAMFERQAHERVHEGAAVDDLSGIYLDNLKDQFGDSLDLSEDFRFEWLAIPHFYFAPFYVYAYTFGQLLVLSLYKQYKEEGESFIPRYLDILTVGGSASPDDILTNAGIDMRKSAFWQGGFDVVKKSLEQLEAIEIPE
;
A
#
# COMPACT_ATOMS: atom_id res chain seq x y z
N MET A 1 -3.31 -18.47 -32.79
CA MET A 1 -4.39 -19.17 -32.06
C MET A 1 -5.58 -18.23 -32.02
N ALA A 2 -6.83 -18.67 -32.21
CA ALA A 2 -7.98 -17.80 -32.01
C ALA A 2 -7.95 -17.39 -30.51
N ALA A 3 -7.90 -16.09 -30.24
CA ALA A 3 -7.89 -15.57 -28.89
C ALA A 3 -9.13 -16.11 -28.14
N ALA A 4 -8.93 -16.78 -27.02
CA ALA A 4 -10.03 -17.11 -26.14
C ALA A 4 -10.70 -15.79 -25.79
N LYS A 5 -12.00 -15.67 -26.04
CA LYS A 5 -12.71 -14.43 -25.82
C LYS A 5 -12.99 -14.31 -24.33
N TYR A 6 -12.16 -13.54 -23.61
CA TYR A 6 -12.39 -13.25 -22.20
C TYR A 6 -13.63 -12.38 -22.03
N GLU A 7 -14.48 -12.73 -21.08
CA GLU A 7 -15.69 -12.00 -20.76
C GLU A 7 -15.64 -11.48 -19.32
N GLN A 8 -16.18 -10.28 -19.11
CA GLN A 8 -16.35 -9.75 -17.77
C GLN A 8 -17.39 -10.59 -17.01
N LYS A 9 -17.04 -10.99 -15.80
CA LYS A 9 -17.92 -11.77 -14.91
C LYS A 9 -17.48 -11.61 -13.46
N GLY A 10 -18.33 -12.05 -12.53
CA GLY A 10 -17.97 -12.24 -11.13
C GLY A 10 -17.06 -13.47 -10.96
N TRP A 11 -16.26 -13.46 -9.90
CA TRP A 11 -15.40 -14.62 -9.54
C TRP A 11 -16.20 -15.81 -9.00
N SER A 12 -15.54 -16.98 -8.88
CA SER A 12 -16.04 -18.13 -8.12
C SER A 12 -15.35 -18.20 -6.75
N LEU A 13 -16.13 -18.39 -5.70
CA LEU A 13 -15.63 -18.63 -4.33
C LEU A 13 -15.86 -20.06 -3.88
N GLU A 14 -16.29 -20.96 -4.77
CA GLU A 14 -16.63 -22.37 -4.44
C GLU A 14 -15.43 -23.14 -3.88
N GLU A 15 -14.21 -22.79 -4.28
CA GLU A 15 -12.99 -23.39 -3.74
C GLU A 15 -12.79 -23.09 -2.25
N LEU A 16 -13.30 -21.94 -1.79
CA LEU A 16 -13.33 -21.61 -0.36
C LEU A 16 -14.53 -22.30 0.31
N PHE A 17 -15.75 -21.91 -0.11
CA PHE A 17 -16.99 -22.50 0.41
C PHE A 17 -18.12 -22.37 -0.63
N PRO A 18 -19.07 -23.33 -0.65
CA PRO A 18 -20.17 -23.31 -1.64
C PRO A 18 -21.15 -22.14 -1.46
N GLY A 19 -21.25 -21.57 -0.27
CA GLY A 19 -22.15 -20.45 0.03
C GLY A 19 -22.29 -20.18 1.52
N LEU A 20 -22.99 -19.10 1.87
CA LEU A 20 -23.30 -18.75 3.27
C LEU A 20 -24.26 -19.78 3.89
N GLY A 21 -24.08 -20.06 5.19
CA GLY A 21 -24.95 -20.97 5.94
C GLY A 21 -24.88 -22.44 5.52
N THR A 22 -23.81 -22.83 4.85
CA THR A 22 -23.60 -24.23 4.45
C THR A 22 -22.95 -25.04 5.57
N THR A 23 -23.17 -26.36 5.54
CA THR A 23 -22.60 -27.31 6.51
C THR A 23 -21.07 -27.29 6.49
N GLU A 24 -20.46 -26.98 5.35
CA GLU A 24 -19.00 -26.87 5.21
C GLU A 24 -18.44 -25.70 6.02
N ILE A 25 -19.12 -24.56 6.09
CA ILE A 25 -18.72 -23.44 6.95
C ILE A 25 -18.88 -23.82 8.42
N GLU A 26 -20.00 -24.44 8.82
CA GLU A 26 -20.25 -24.87 10.19
C GLU A 26 -19.14 -25.83 10.66
N GLN A 27 -18.81 -26.84 9.86
CA GLN A 27 -17.73 -27.78 10.14
C GLN A 27 -16.35 -27.11 10.20
N ALA A 28 -16.10 -26.11 9.34
CA ALA A 28 -14.85 -25.36 9.36
C ALA A 28 -14.71 -24.55 10.66
N LEU A 29 -15.79 -23.93 11.14
CA LEU A 29 -15.80 -23.17 12.41
C LEU A 29 -15.62 -24.10 13.62
N GLU A 30 -16.30 -25.26 13.65
CA GLU A 30 -16.12 -26.28 14.70
C GLU A 30 -14.68 -26.81 14.74
N LYS A 31 -14.12 -27.10 13.57
CA LYS A 31 -12.71 -27.55 13.45
C LYS A 31 -11.73 -26.49 13.92
N LEU A 32 -11.99 -25.22 13.58
CA LEU A 32 -11.17 -24.08 13.99
C LEU A 32 -11.19 -23.94 15.52
N ASP A 33 -12.34 -23.98 16.16
CA ASP A 33 -12.45 -23.90 17.61
C ASP A 33 -11.75 -25.07 18.31
N ALA A 34 -11.90 -26.29 17.80
CA ALA A 34 -11.17 -27.46 18.30
C ALA A 34 -9.66 -27.30 18.15
N SER A 35 -9.17 -26.77 16.99
CA SER A 35 -7.75 -26.53 16.77
C SER A 35 -7.18 -25.48 17.75
N VAL A 36 -7.97 -24.44 18.05
CA VAL A 36 -7.59 -23.40 19.02
C VAL A 36 -7.56 -23.98 20.44
N ALA A 37 -8.55 -24.81 20.81
CA ALA A 37 -8.58 -25.46 22.13
C ALA A 37 -7.38 -26.42 22.32
N ASP A 38 -7.00 -27.17 21.28
CA ASP A 38 -5.80 -28.00 21.29
C ASP A 38 -4.52 -27.14 21.41
N PHE A 39 -4.47 -25.99 20.75
CA PHE A 39 -3.33 -25.09 20.85
C PHE A 39 -3.18 -24.49 22.24
N GLU A 40 -4.28 -24.14 22.91
CA GLU A 40 -4.25 -23.63 24.29
C GLU A 40 -3.59 -24.61 25.28
N MET A 41 -3.69 -25.93 25.04
CA MET A 41 -3.03 -26.95 25.86
C MET A 41 -1.49 -26.89 25.77
N HIS A 42 -0.94 -26.26 24.74
CA HIS A 42 0.51 -26.06 24.65
C HIS A 42 1.03 -25.01 25.63
N ARG A 43 0.18 -24.14 26.21
CA ARG A 43 0.59 -23.09 27.16
C ARG A 43 1.44 -23.64 28.31
N GLU A 44 1.03 -24.76 28.91
CA GLU A 44 1.76 -25.40 30.00
C GLU A 44 3.06 -26.11 29.56
N GLN A 45 3.22 -26.27 28.24
CA GLN A 45 4.36 -26.98 27.65
C GLN A 45 5.46 -26.03 27.17
N LEU A 46 5.18 -24.73 27.13
CA LEU A 46 6.12 -23.69 26.71
C LEU A 46 7.12 -23.41 27.85
N ALA A 47 8.25 -24.13 27.81
CA ALA A 47 9.35 -23.98 28.74
C ALA A 47 10.63 -23.59 28.00
N THR A 48 11.63 -23.06 28.71
CA THR A 48 12.92 -22.64 28.13
C THR A 48 13.68 -23.81 27.50
N ASP A 49 13.49 -25.03 28.02
CA ASP A 49 14.13 -26.27 27.58
C ASP A 49 13.25 -27.14 26.66
N ILE A 50 12.13 -26.59 26.14
CA ILE A 50 11.28 -27.30 25.16
C ILE A 50 12.12 -27.88 24.05
N SER A 51 11.84 -29.15 23.66
CA SER A 51 12.57 -29.76 22.56
C SER A 51 12.21 -29.12 21.20
N GLU A 52 13.18 -29.05 20.30
CA GLU A 52 13.04 -28.49 18.95
C GLU A 52 11.88 -29.15 18.18
N LYS A 53 11.80 -30.48 18.23
CA LYS A 53 10.71 -31.23 17.59
C LYS A 53 9.33 -30.81 18.09
N LYS A 54 9.19 -30.56 19.40
CA LYS A 54 7.92 -30.13 19.98
C LYS A 54 7.60 -28.70 19.63
N PHE A 55 8.61 -27.84 19.60
CA PHE A 55 8.47 -26.46 19.18
C PHE A 55 7.99 -26.34 17.74
N VAL A 56 8.61 -27.07 16.80
CA VAL A 56 8.18 -27.10 15.40
C VAL A 56 6.75 -27.62 15.26
N ALA A 57 6.33 -28.62 16.03
CA ALA A 57 4.96 -29.09 16.02
C ALA A 57 3.95 -28.02 16.50
N ILE A 58 4.34 -27.20 17.48
CA ILE A 58 3.53 -26.05 17.95
C ILE A 58 3.42 -24.99 16.86
N LEU A 59 4.51 -24.69 16.12
CA LEU A 59 4.49 -23.76 14.98
C LEU A 59 3.55 -24.24 13.89
N GLN A 60 3.59 -25.53 13.56
CA GLN A 60 2.69 -26.13 12.57
C GLN A 60 1.21 -26.05 13.01
N ASN A 61 0.92 -26.23 14.31
CA ASN A 61 -0.43 -26.02 14.82
C ASN A 61 -0.86 -24.56 14.74
N TYR A 62 0.04 -23.62 15.07
CA TYR A 62 -0.21 -22.18 14.95
C TYR A 62 -0.52 -21.80 13.50
N GLU A 63 0.30 -22.26 12.54
CA GLU A 63 0.05 -22.07 11.11
C GLU A 63 -1.28 -22.68 10.68
N GLY A 64 -1.59 -23.89 11.14
CA GLY A 64 -2.86 -24.57 10.84
C GLY A 64 -4.08 -23.75 11.26
N ILE A 65 -4.04 -23.09 12.43
CA ILE A 65 -5.08 -22.16 12.88
C ILE A 65 -5.12 -20.94 11.97
N THR A 66 -3.97 -20.33 11.67
CA THR A 66 -3.88 -19.16 10.80
C THR A 66 -4.46 -19.43 9.41
N ARG A 67 -4.18 -20.60 8.83
CA ARG A 67 -4.74 -21.03 7.53
C ARG A 67 -6.27 -21.18 7.58
N GLN A 68 -6.81 -21.73 8.67
CA GLN A 68 -8.26 -21.90 8.84
C GLN A 68 -8.97 -20.54 9.00
N ILE A 69 -8.43 -19.66 9.84
CA ILE A 69 -8.95 -18.28 10.01
C ILE A 69 -8.91 -17.53 8.68
N SER A 70 -7.77 -17.60 7.98
CA SER A 70 -7.60 -16.94 6.68
C SER A 70 -8.64 -17.41 5.67
N ARG A 71 -8.93 -18.71 5.61
CA ARG A 71 -9.90 -19.27 4.66
C ARG A 71 -11.32 -18.76 4.92
N VAL A 72 -11.79 -18.80 6.16
CA VAL A 72 -13.15 -18.36 6.51
C VAL A 72 -13.28 -16.83 6.46
N GLY A 73 -12.29 -16.12 6.99
CA GLY A 73 -12.25 -14.66 6.98
C GLY A 73 -12.17 -14.07 5.57
N SER A 74 -11.36 -14.69 4.70
CA SER A 74 -11.28 -14.26 3.29
C SER A 74 -12.57 -14.55 2.54
N PHE A 75 -13.22 -15.70 2.76
CA PHE A 75 -14.53 -15.96 2.17
C PHE A 75 -15.55 -14.88 2.57
N ALA A 76 -15.61 -14.51 3.85
CA ALA A 76 -16.49 -13.46 4.32
C ALA A 76 -16.17 -12.10 3.66
N SER A 77 -14.89 -11.73 3.57
CA SER A 77 -14.44 -10.47 2.97
C SER A 77 -14.68 -10.41 1.46
N LEU A 78 -14.43 -11.51 0.74
CA LEU A 78 -14.66 -11.59 -0.71
C LEU A 78 -16.16 -11.54 -1.03
N ARG A 79 -17.01 -12.26 -0.26
CA ARG A 79 -18.47 -12.15 -0.39
C ARG A 79 -18.98 -10.73 -0.10
N PHE A 80 -18.45 -10.09 0.94
CA PHE A 80 -18.76 -8.69 1.23
C PHE A 80 -18.33 -7.75 0.09
N SER A 81 -17.22 -8.04 -0.56
CA SER A 81 -16.72 -7.23 -1.69
C SER A 81 -17.55 -7.39 -2.96
N GLU A 82 -18.26 -8.51 -3.14
CA GLU A 82 -19.20 -8.71 -4.23
C GLU A 82 -20.45 -7.81 -4.11
N ASP A 83 -20.98 -7.68 -2.89
CA ASP A 83 -22.12 -6.81 -2.58
C ASP A 83 -22.05 -6.33 -1.12
N THR A 84 -21.62 -5.09 -0.95
CA THR A 84 -21.51 -4.43 0.35
C THR A 84 -22.87 -4.10 0.99
N GLN A 85 -23.97 -4.24 0.24
CA GLN A 85 -25.34 -3.92 0.70
C GLN A 85 -26.11 -5.16 1.18
N ASP A 86 -25.58 -6.37 0.96
CA ASP A 86 -26.20 -7.61 1.44
C ASP A 86 -26.08 -7.73 2.96
N GLN A 87 -27.21 -7.64 3.65
CA GLN A 87 -27.28 -7.67 5.13
C GLN A 87 -26.83 -9.01 5.73
N GLN A 88 -27.03 -10.14 5.03
CA GLN A 88 -26.60 -11.45 5.52
C GLN A 88 -25.06 -11.55 5.45
N VAL A 89 -24.49 -11.05 4.37
CA VAL A 89 -23.03 -10.99 4.18
C VAL A 89 -22.40 -10.04 5.20
N GLN A 90 -23.00 -8.86 5.44
CA GLN A 90 -22.54 -7.92 6.48
C GLN A 90 -22.53 -8.57 7.87
N ALA A 91 -23.62 -9.28 8.23
CA ALA A 91 -23.70 -9.96 9.52
C ALA A 91 -22.65 -11.07 9.65
N PHE A 92 -22.42 -11.85 8.59
CA PHE A 92 -21.41 -12.90 8.56
C PHE A 92 -19.99 -12.31 8.66
N MET A 93 -19.69 -11.24 7.94
CA MET A 93 -18.41 -10.53 8.01
C MET A 93 -18.13 -10.03 9.44
N ALA A 94 -19.11 -9.40 10.09
CA ALA A 94 -18.98 -8.93 11.47
C ALA A 94 -18.74 -10.11 12.46
N GLN A 95 -19.42 -11.23 12.26
CA GLN A 95 -19.21 -12.44 13.04
C GLN A 95 -17.79 -12.98 12.89
N MET A 96 -17.25 -13.03 11.66
CA MET A 96 -15.90 -13.52 11.40
C MET A 96 -14.83 -12.58 11.97
N GLN A 97 -15.04 -11.28 11.92
CA GLN A 97 -14.15 -10.28 12.57
C GLN A 97 -14.11 -10.48 14.09
N GLN A 98 -15.27 -10.67 14.72
CA GLN A 98 -15.34 -10.93 16.16
C GLN A 98 -14.68 -12.27 16.53
N LEU A 99 -14.89 -13.32 15.74
CA LEU A 99 -14.26 -14.62 15.94
C LEU A 99 -12.72 -14.52 15.82
N GLY A 100 -12.22 -13.80 14.80
CA GLY A 100 -10.78 -13.56 14.63
C GLY A 100 -10.18 -12.92 15.88
N ALA A 101 -10.76 -11.83 16.37
CA ALA A 101 -10.29 -11.15 17.58
C ALA A 101 -10.32 -12.06 18.83
N GLN A 102 -11.33 -12.91 18.96
CA GLN A 102 -11.39 -13.87 20.07
C GLN A 102 -10.28 -14.93 19.98
N ILE A 103 -10.01 -15.43 18.78
CA ILE A 103 -8.95 -16.43 18.56
C ILE A 103 -7.57 -15.81 18.80
N ASP A 104 -7.31 -14.61 18.29
CA ASP A 104 -6.06 -13.90 18.52
C ASP A 104 -5.76 -13.76 20.02
N ASN A 105 -6.76 -13.41 20.82
CA ASN A 105 -6.62 -13.34 22.27
C ASN A 105 -6.30 -14.69 22.92
N ARG A 106 -6.85 -15.79 22.40
CA ARG A 106 -6.63 -17.15 22.93
C ARG A 106 -5.24 -17.66 22.60
N ILE A 107 -4.68 -17.35 21.41
CA ILE A 107 -3.36 -17.84 20.97
C ILE A 107 -2.21 -16.88 21.27
N MET A 108 -2.48 -15.63 21.68
CA MET A 108 -1.49 -14.58 21.97
C MET A 108 -0.38 -15.01 22.94
N PHE A 109 -0.67 -15.94 23.86
CA PHE A 109 0.30 -16.39 24.86
C PHE A 109 1.59 -16.95 24.23
N PHE A 110 1.51 -17.51 23.01
CA PHE A 110 2.67 -18.02 22.29
C PHE A 110 3.60 -16.87 21.90
N ASN A 111 3.07 -15.81 21.30
CA ASN A 111 3.85 -14.65 20.88
C ASN A 111 4.49 -13.94 22.09
N LEU A 112 3.77 -13.83 23.20
CA LEU A 112 4.30 -13.26 24.44
C LEU A 112 5.42 -14.13 25.04
N TRP A 113 5.23 -15.46 25.11
CA TRP A 113 6.26 -16.38 25.55
C TRP A 113 7.51 -16.31 24.66
N TRP A 114 7.33 -16.32 23.33
CA TRP A 114 8.42 -16.27 22.36
C TRP A 114 9.25 -14.98 22.49
N LYS A 115 8.60 -13.83 22.60
CA LYS A 115 9.26 -12.54 22.82
C LYS A 115 10.07 -12.52 24.12
N ASN A 116 9.53 -13.12 25.21
CA ASN A 116 10.16 -13.12 26.51
C ASN A 116 11.23 -14.21 26.68
N LEU A 117 11.34 -15.16 25.77
CA LEU A 117 12.31 -16.25 25.85
C LEU A 117 13.75 -15.69 25.85
N GLU A 118 14.63 -16.29 26.67
CA GLU A 118 16.05 -15.94 26.71
C GLU A 118 16.71 -16.16 25.34
N ASP A 119 17.65 -15.28 24.95
CA ASP A 119 18.23 -15.26 23.60
C ASP A 119 18.95 -16.57 23.26
N LYS A 120 19.62 -17.20 24.24
CA LYS A 120 20.28 -18.50 24.03
C LYS A 120 19.28 -19.63 23.71
N ALA A 121 18.14 -19.64 24.40
CA ALA A 121 17.10 -20.63 24.15
C ALA A 121 16.38 -20.34 22.81
N ALA A 122 16.12 -19.06 22.51
CA ALA A 122 15.55 -18.64 21.25
C ALA A 122 16.45 -19.01 20.05
N ALA A 123 17.77 -18.74 20.13
CA ALA A 123 18.71 -19.08 19.06
C ALA A 123 18.69 -20.58 18.72
N ARG A 124 18.64 -21.46 19.73
CA ARG A 124 18.51 -22.91 19.53
C ARG A 124 17.24 -23.30 18.79
N LEU A 125 16.12 -22.68 19.11
CA LEU A 125 14.82 -22.96 18.49
C LEU A 125 14.72 -22.38 17.08
N LEU A 126 15.35 -21.20 16.82
CA LEU A 126 15.45 -20.62 15.50
C LEU A 126 16.21 -21.51 14.50
N GLU A 127 17.30 -22.17 14.94
CA GLU A 127 18.04 -23.11 14.09
C GLU A 127 17.18 -24.29 13.60
N ALA A 128 16.18 -24.69 14.39
CA ALA A 128 15.29 -25.78 14.07
C ALA A 128 13.99 -25.38 13.37
N SER A 129 13.69 -24.07 13.28
CA SER A 129 12.39 -23.58 12.86
C SER A 129 12.15 -23.60 11.34
N GLY A 130 13.20 -23.82 10.53
CA GLY A 130 13.07 -23.87 9.07
C GLY A 130 12.49 -22.58 8.50
N ASP A 131 11.47 -22.69 7.66
CA ASP A 131 10.82 -21.57 7.00
C ASP A 131 10.14 -20.56 7.96
N TYR A 132 9.81 -20.95 9.20
CA TYR A 132 9.28 -20.03 10.21
C TYR A 132 10.32 -19.09 10.80
N ARG A 133 11.61 -19.26 10.47
CA ARG A 133 12.72 -18.57 11.14
C ARG A 133 12.57 -17.06 11.13
N TYR A 134 12.42 -16.45 9.96
CA TYR A 134 12.35 -14.99 9.88
C TYR A 134 11.08 -14.43 10.55
N TRP A 135 9.93 -15.10 10.43
CA TRP A 135 8.72 -14.69 11.17
C TRP A 135 8.98 -14.65 12.68
N LEU A 136 9.68 -15.65 13.22
CA LEU A 136 10.06 -15.68 14.62
C LEU A 136 11.10 -14.61 14.98
N GLU A 137 12.07 -14.34 14.11
CA GLU A 137 13.05 -13.25 14.28
C GLU A 137 12.34 -11.89 14.29
N ALA A 138 11.45 -11.64 13.34
CA ALA A 138 10.67 -10.41 13.22
C ALA A 138 9.81 -10.15 14.47
N LEU A 139 9.20 -11.18 15.06
CA LEU A 139 8.50 -11.05 16.34
C LEU A 139 9.42 -10.57 17.47
N ARG A 140 10.73 -10.88 17.42
CA ARG A 140 11.70 -10.49 18.45
C ARG A 140 12.37 -9.14 18.19
N LEU A 141 12.25 -8.55 17.01
CA LEU A 141 12.78 -7.21 16.74
C LEU A 141 12.24 -6.17 17.73
N GLN A 142 11.00 -6.34 18.16
CA GLN A 142 10.37 -5.46 19.15
C GLN A 142 10.76 -5.76 20.61
N LYS A 143 11.47 -6.89 20.89
CA LYS A 143 11.80 -7.30 22.26
C LYS A 143 12.52 -6.23 23.09
N PRO A 144 13.52 -5.48 22.55
CA PRO A 144 14.21 -4.43 23.29
C PRO A 144 13.30 -3.28 23.74
N TYR A 145 12.18 -3.10 23.04
CA TYR A 145 11.21 -2.01 23.23
C TYR A 145 9.92 -2.47 23.91
N THR A 146 9.86 -3.74 24.32
CA THR A 146 8.70 -4.31 25.01
C THR A 146 8.80 -4.03 26.49
N LEU A 147 7.73 -3.49 27.07
CA LEU A 147 7.63 -3.20 28.50
C LEU A 147 7.16 -4.44 29.27
N SER A 148 7.03 -4.31 30.61
CA SER A 148 6.48 -5.40 31.42
C SER A 148 5.01 -5.68 31.06
N GLU A 149 4.54 -6.91 31.28
CA GLU A 149 3.17 -7.31 30.95
C GLU A 149 2.08 -6.39 31.58
N PRO A 150 2.20 -5.94 32.85
CA PRO A 150 1.25 -4.99 33.42
C PRO A 150 1.26 -3.63 32.70
N GLU A 151 2.44 -3.14 32.30
CA GLU A 151 2.60 -1.87 31.58
C GLU A 151 1.99 -1.97 30.18
N GLU A 152 2.28 -3.03 29.43
CA GLU A 152 1.68 -3.27 28.10
C GLU A 152 0.15 -3.34 28.18
N LYS A 153 -0.41 -4.00 29.20
CA LYS A 153 -1.87 -4.04 29.39
C LYS A 153 -2.47 -2.66 29.66
N ILE A 154 -1.80 -1.82 30.45
CA ILE A 154 -2.26 -0.46 30.72
C ILE A 154 -2.20 0.38 29.44
N ILE A 155 -1.10 0.29 28.69
CA ILE A 155 -0.93 1.02 27.41
C ILE A 155 -2.04 0.61 26.43
N ASN A 156 -2.23 -0.69 26.20
CA ASN A 156 -3.27 -1.18 25.29
C ASN A 156 -4.68 -0.69 25.67
N LEU A 157 -5.03 -0.71 26.98
CA LEU A 157 -6.31 -0.21 27.45
C LEU A 157 -6.46 1.30 27.27
N LYS A 158 -5.37 2.04 27.46
CA LYS A 158 -5.35 3.50 27.31
C LYS A 158 -5.36 3.90 25.84
N ASP A 159 -4.68 3.16 24.95
CA ASP A 159 -4.64 3.43 23.52
C ASP A 159 -6.04 3.36 22.89
N VAL A 160 -6.82 2.33 23.23
CA VAL A 160 -8.22 2.20 22.75
C VAL A 160 -9.06 3.44 23.08
N ASN A 161 -8.87 4.01 24.28
CA ASN A 161 -9.63 5.18 24.75
C ASN A 161 -8.89 6.52 24.56
N GLY A 162 -7.66 6.49 24.08
CA GLY A 162 -6.78 7.63 23.80
C GLY A 162 -6.60 7.83 22.32
N THR A 163 -5.46 7.40 21.78
CA THR A 163 -5.10 7.64 20.37
C THR A 163 -6.11 7.04 19.38
N GLN A 164 -6.60 5.81 19.59
CA GLN A 164 -7.62 5.20 18.73
C GLN A 164 -8.94 6.01 18.75
N ALA A 165 -9.33 6.52 19.91
CA ALA A 165 -10.50 7.37 20.02
C ALA A 165 -10.32 8.73 19.32
N LEU A 166 -9.11 9.31 19.36
CA LEU A 166 -8.79 10.55 18.62
C LEU A 166 -8.82 10.33 17.11
N VAL A 167 -8.29 9.22 16.62
CA VAL A 167 -8.38 8.82 15.21
C VAL A 167 -9.84 8.66 14.78
N THR A 168 -10.64 7.97 15.61
CA THR A 168 -12.08 7.81 15.37
C THR A 168 -12.79 9.17 15.33
N LEU A 169 -12.42 10.09 16.21
CA LEU A 169 -12.98 11.44 16.26
C LEU A 169 -12.61 12.24 15.00
N TYR A 170 -11.35 12.15 14.54
CA TYR A 170 -10.93 12.74 13.28
C TYR A 170 -11.81 12.30 12.11
N PHE A 171 -11.98 10.98 11.93
CA PHE A 171 -12.86 10.46 10.87
C PHE A 171 -14.32 10.84 11.06
N THR A 172 -14.82 10.83 12.30
CA THR A 172 -16.20 11.25 12.60
C THR A 172 -16.46 12.70 12.22
N ILE A 173 -15.49 13.58 12.43
CA ILE A 173 -15.58 15.00 12.07
C ILE A 173 -15.50 15.15 10.56
N THR A 174 -14.45 14.60 9.92
CA THR A 174 -14.17 14.83 8.51
C THR A 174 -15.15 14.13 7.56
N ASN A 175 -15.71 12.98 7.95
CA ASN A 175 -16.74 12.28 7.15
C ASN A 175 -18.11 12.98 7.17
N ARG A 176 -18.33 13.97 8.06
CA ARG A 176 -19.54 14.80 8.06
C ARG A 176 -19.43 16.02 7.16
N TYR A 177 -18.24 16.30 6.63
CA TYR A 177 -18.04 17.50 5.83
C TYR A 177 -18.87 17.45 4.56
N SER A 178 -19.50 18.57 4.29
CA SER A 178 -20.24 18.86 3.08
C SER A 178 -19.60 20.07 2.41
N PHE A 179 -19.36 19.95 1.11
CA PHE A 179 -18.66 20.93 0.31
C PHE A 179 -19.64 21.56 -0.69
N GLN A 180 -19.61 22.89 -0.78
CA GLN A 180 -20.49 23.64 -1.68
C GLN A 180 -19.72 24.05 -2.93
N LEU A 181 -20.16 23.60 -4.09
CA LEU A 181 -19.52 23.92 -5.36
C LEU A 181 -20.56 24.34 -6.39
N GLU A 182 -20.34 25.49 -7.05
CA GLU A 182 -21.15 25.89 -8.20
C GLU A 182 -20.60 25.21 -9.46
N VAL A 183 -21.45 24.43 -10.13
CA VAL A 183 -21.13 23.72 -11.36
C VAL A 183 -22.22 23.99 -12.37
N ASP A 184 -21.87 24.53 -13.53
CA ASP A 184 -22.81 24.87 -14.60
C ASP A 184 -23.97 25.80 -14.16
N GLY A 185 -23.69 26.70 -13.19
CA GLY A 185 -24.67 27.64 -12.63
C GLY A 185 -25.59 27.05 -11.57
N GLU A 186 -25.38 25.80 -11.16
CA GLU A 186 -26.10 25.12 -10.11
C GLU A 186 -25.23 24.91 -8.87
N GLN A 187 -25.75 25.25 -7.69
CA GLN A 187 -25.09 24.93 -6.42
C GLN A 187 -25.25 23.44 -6.10
N LYS A 188 -24.12 22.76 -5.93
CA LYS A 188 -24.07 21.35 -5.53
C LYS A 188 -23.51 21.22 -4.13
N GLU A 189 -24.16 20.36 -3.36
CA GLU A 189 -23.65 19.88 -2.08
C GLU A 189 -22.98 18.53 -2.30
N LEU A 190 -21.69 18.43 -1.99
CA LEU A 190 -20.83 17.31 -2.38
C LEU A 190 -20.18 16.67 -1.15
N SER A 191 -20.01 15.37 -1.19
CA SER A 191 -19.06 14.64 -0.34
C SER A 191 -17.63 14.94 -0.76
N ARG A 192 -16.66 14.49 0.03
CA ARG A 192 -15.24 14.64 -0.29
C ARG A 192 -14.87 13.90 -1.59
N GLU A 193 -15.37 12.71 -1.77
CA GLU A 193 -15.13 11.87 -2.94
C GLU A 193 -15.68 12.51 -4.21
N GLU A 194 -16.88 13.07 -4.14
CA GLU A 194 -17.48 13.81 -5.25
C GLU A 194 -16.71 15.09 -5.56
N LEU A 195 -16.22 15.81 -4.55
CA LEU A 195 -15.41 17.01 -4.75
C LEU A 195 -14.07 16.69 -5.43
N GLN A 196 -13.46 15.54 -5.14
CA GLN A 196 -12.17 15.14 -5.74
C GLN A 196 -12.22 14.98 -7.26
N VAL A 197 -13.38 14.68 -7.83
CA VAL A 197 -13.55 14.62 -9.29
C VAL A 197 -13.20 15.95 -9.95
N TYR A 198 -13.48 17.06 -9.26
CA TYR A 198 -13.25 18.41 -9.79
C TYR A 198 -11.79 18.85 -9.72
N TYR A 199 -10.92 18.20 -8.93
CA TYR A 199 -9.47 18.49 -8.93
C TYR A 199 -8.79 18.10 -10.26
N ARG A 200 -9.44 17.20 -11.02
CA ARG A 200 -8.99 16.75 -12.35
C ARG A 200 -9.89 17.26 -13.47
N ASN A 201 -10.73 18.26 -13.21
CA ASN A 201 -11.58 18.83 -14.25
C ASN A 201 -10.75 19.63 -15.27
N ALA A 202 -11.19 19.69 -16.53
CA ALA A 202 -10.52 20.45 -17.57
C ALA A 202 -10.59 21.98 -17.30
N ASP A 203 -11.67 22.48 -16.67
CA ASP A 203 -11.82 23.89 -16.31
C ASP A 203 -10.91 24.28 -15.13
N PRO A 204 -9.92 25.19 -15.34
CA PRO A 204 -9.01 25.63 -14.30
C PRO A 204 -9.70 26.43 -13.17
N ALA A 205 -10.80 27.15 -13.46
CA ALA A 205 -11.54 27.89 -12.45
C ALA A 205 -12.27 26.94 -11.51
N LEU A 206 -12.83 25.88 -12.05
CA LEU A 206 -13.53 24.86 -11.27
C LEU A 206 -12.55 24.06 -10.37
N ARG A 207 -11.34 23.72 -10.87
CA ARG A 207 -10.29 23.11 -10.03
C ARG A 207 -9.92 24.01 -8.85
N GLU A 208 -9.66 25.30 -9.10
CA GLU A 208 -9.31 26.26 -8.06
C GLU A 208 -10.42 26.38 -7.01
N THR A 209 -11.68 26.52 -7.46
CA THR A 209 -12.83 26.66 -6.55
C THR A 209 -13.01 25.40 -5.69
N ALA A 210 -12.84 24.22 -6.28
CA ALA A 210 -12.93 22.95 -5.55
C ALA A 210 -11.85 22.82 -4.46
N TYR A 211 -10.59 23.16 -4.74
CA TYR A 211 -9.53 23.16 -3.73
C TYR A 211 -9.74 24.22 -2.64
N LYS A 212 -10.17 25.42 -3.00
CA LYS A 212 -10.48 26.48 -2.03
C LYS A 212 -11.60 26.07 -1.09
N GLU A 213 -12.64 25.44 -1.63
CA GLU A 213 -13.74 24.94 -0.80
C GLU A 213 -13.28 23.81 0.12
N LEU A 214 -12.45 22.87 -0.37
CA LEU A 214 -11.84 21.86 0.48
C LEU A 214 -11.16 22.49 1.70
N TYR A 215 -10.21 23.40 1.45
CA TYR A 215 -9.41 23.96 2.53
C TYR A 215 -10.21 24.93 3.41
N ARG A 216 -11.20 25.64 2.87
CA ARG A 216 -12.12 26.43 3.66
C ARG A 216 -12.85 25.60 4.75
N VAL A 217 -13.32 24.42 4.36
CA VAL A 217 -14.03 23.51 5.30
C VAL A 217 -13.07 22.94 6.34
N TYR A 218 -11.87 22.50 5.92
CA TYR A 218 -10.88 21.95 6.84
C TYR A 218 -10.28 23.01 7.77
N ASP A 219 -10.05 24.24 7.29
CA ASP A 219 -9.55 25.36 8.11
C ASP A 219 -10.54 25.76 9.20
N ALA A 220 -11.85 25.71 8.92
CA ALA A 220 -12.88 26.02 9.91
C ALA A 220 -12.77 25.15 11.19
N ASP A 221 -12.38 23.89 11.03
CA ASP A 221 -12.11 22.95 12.13
C ASP A 221 -10.61 22.79 12.41
N GLY A 222 -9.75 23.58 11.75
CA GLY A 222 -8.29 23.52 11.85
C GLY A 222 -7.75 23.47 13.27
N PRO A 223 -8.21 24.34 14.22
CA PRO A 223 -7.78 24.26 15.61
C PRO A 223 -8.12 22.92 16.30
N ILE A 224 -9.26 22.31 15.97
CA ILE A 224 -9.69 21.02 16.54
C ILE A 224 -8.88 19.88 15.93
N LEU A 225 -8.83 19.81 14.60
CA LEU A 225 -8.06 18.79 13.89
C LEU A 225 -6.57 18.87 14.24
N GLY A 226 -6.02 20.07 14.33
CA GLY A 226 -4.65 20.31 14.74
C GLY A 226 -4.36 19.85 16.17
N GLN A 227 -5.29 20.05 17.11
CA GLN A 227 -5.16 19.51 18.47
C GLN A 227 -5.22 17.98 18.52
N ILE A 228 -6.07 17.37 17.72
CA ILE A 228 -6.12 15.91 17.55
C ILE A 228 -4.75 15.42 17.09
N TYR A 229 -4.22 16.00 16.01
CA TYR A 229 -2.91 15.64 15.46
C TYR A 229 -1.78 15.82 16.47
N GLN A 230 -1.67 16.98 17.10
CA GLN A 230 -0.66 17.23 18.12
C GLN A 230 -0.75 16.25 19.31
N SER A 231 -1.95 15.82 19.69
CA SER A 231 -2.15 14.86 20.76
C SER A 231 -1.64 13.47 20.36
N ILE A 232 -1.90 13.06 19.12
CA ILE A 232 -1.38 11.82 18.53
C ILE A 232 0.16 11.85 18.49
N LEU A 233 0.76 12.95 18.04
CA LEU A 233 2.22 13.08 17.97
C LEU A 233 2.88 13.02 19.35
N ARG A 234 2.27 13.67 20.36
CA ARG A 234 2.78 13.62 21.73
C ARG A 234 2.68 12.21 22.31
N ASP A 235 1.56 11.53 22.09
CA ASP A 235 1.36 10.15 22.54
C ASP A 235 2.37 9.20 21.89
N TRP A 236 2.50 9.26 20.56
CA TRP A 236 3.47 8.48 19.80
C TRP A 236 4.90 8.66 20.31
N ARG A 237 5.30 9.89 20.62
CA ARG A 237 6.62 10.18 21.17
C ARG A 237 6.76 9.68 22.60
N SER A 238 5.79 9.99 23.47
CA SER A 238 5.84 9.61 24.88
C SER A 238 5.90 8.10 25.05
N GLU A 239 5.08 7.36 24.31
CA GLU A 239 5.15 5.90 24.35
C GLU A 239 6.42 5.38 23.67
N GLY A 240 6.68 5.76 22.43
CA GLY A 240 7.75 5.17 21.63
C GLY A 240 9.13 5.60 22.11
N VAL A 241 9.38 6.89 22.24
CA VAL A 241 10.72 7.40 22.56
C VAL A 241 10.95 7.39 24.07
N ASP A 242 10.03 7.99 24.85
CA ASP A 242 10.29 8.24 26.28
C ASP A 242 10.10 6.97 27.14
N LEU A 243 9.11 6.12 26.85
CA LEU A 243 8.84 4.89 27.61
C LEU A 243 9.55 3.67 27.03
N ARG A 244 9.49 3.46 25.72
CA ARG A 244 10.04 2.26 25.07
C ARG A 244 11.51 2.41 24.66
N GLY A 245 12.02 3.64 24.54
CA GLY A 245 13.44 3.92 24.28
C GLY A 245 13.84 3.86 22.81
N TYR A 246 12.92 4.07 21.87
CA TYR A 246 13.30 4.25 20.47
C TYR A 246 14.13 5.52 20.27
N SER A 247 15.03 5.50 19.29
CA SER A 247 15.96 6.60 19.02
C SER A 247 15.27 7.89 18.54
N ALA A 248 14.16 7.75 17.80
CA ALA A 248 13.37 8.83 17.23
C ALA A 248 11.94 8.37 16.93
N PRO A 249 10.97 9.29 16.76
CA PRO A 249 9.59 8.93 16.42
C PRO A 249 9.46 8.09 15.15
N ILE A 250 10.27 8.33 14.12
CA ILE A 250 10.25 7.55 12.87
C ILE A 250 10.82 6.13 13.06
N ALA A 251 11.71 5.91 14.02
CA ALA A 251 12.35 4.62 14.26
C ALA A 251 11.34 3.51 14.62
N LEU A 252 10.20 3.87 15.23
CA LEU A 252 9.12 2.92 15.49
C LEU A 252 8.57 2.33 14.18
N ARG A 253 8.36 3.18 13.19
CA ARG A 253 7.88 2.77 11.86
C ARG A 253 8.95 1.99 11.10
N ASN A 254 10.20 2.45 11.16
CA ASN A 254 11.32 1.79 10.50
C ASN A 254 11.49 0.35 11.00
N LEU A 255 11.43 0.14 12.31
CA LEU A 255 11.48 -1.20 12.90
C LEU A 255 10.27 -2.06 12.49
N ALA A 256 9.06 -1.48 12.47
CA ALA A 256 7.86 -2.19 12.06
C ALA A 256 7.91 -2.63 10.58
N ASN A 257 8.60 -1.88 9.73
CA ASN A 257 8.82 -2.19 8.33
C ASN A 257 10.08 -3.06 8.09
N ASP A 258 10.86 -3.30 9.14
CA ASP A 258 12.20 -3.93 9.09
C ASP A 258 13.12 -3.25 8.05
N ILE A 259 13.14 -1.92 8.07
CA ILE A 259 14.00 -1.08 7.25
C ILE A 259 14.97 -0.31 8.15
N PRO A 260 16.30 -0.40 7.89
CA PRO A 260 17.29 0.38 8.65
C PRO A 260 17.08 1.90 8.53
N ASP A 261 17.32 2.63 9.62
CA ASP A 261 17.14 4.09 9.68
C ASP A 261 17.95 4.82 8.61
N ASP A 262 19.18 4.39 8.33
CA ASP A 262 20.08 4.98 7.34
C ASP A 262 19.60 4.79 5.90
N VAL A 263 18.84 3.74 5.62
CA VAL A 263 18.18 3.51 4.34
C VAL A 263 17.08 4.54 4.12
N VAL A 264 16.25 4.78 5.13
CA VAL A 264 15.17 5.79 5.05
C VAL A 264 15.75 7.19 4.84
N GLU A 265 16.82 7.56 5.57
CA GLU A 265 17.54 8.82 5.35
C GLU A 265 18.05 8.94 3.92
N THR A 266 18.67 7.88 3.41
CA THR A 266 19.20 7.85 2.04
C THR A 266 18.11 8.09 1.00
N ILE A 267 16.94 7.47 1.15
CA ILE A 267 15.81 7.63 0.23
C ILE A 267 15.30 9.07 0.24
N LEU A 268 15.05 9.62 1.43
CA LEU A 268 14.55 11.00 1.57
C LEU A 268 15.53 12.03 0.99
N ASP A 269 16.83 11.82 1.19
CA ASP A 269 17.87 12.66 0.61
C ASP A 269 17.93 12.57 -0.92
N VAL A 270 17.79 11.37 -1.48
CA VAL A 270 17.74 11.17 -2.95
C VAL A 270 16.49 11.84 -3.52
N CYS A 271 15.34 11.73 -2.85
CA CYS A 271 14.11 12.43 -3.27
C CYS A 271 14.32 13.95 -3.32
N ARG A 272 14.87 14.55 -2.26
CA ARG A 272 15.12 16.00 -2.22
C ARG A 272 16.06 16.44 -3.35
N LYS A 273 17.12 15.69 -3.62
CA LYS A 273 18.06 15.97 -4.72
C LYS A 273 17.43 15.91 -6.11
N ASN A 274 16.37 15.10 -6.27
CA ASN A 274 15.68 14.92 -7.55
C ASN A 274 14.41 15.78 -7.70
N ALA A 275 14.08 16.66 -6.75
CA ALA A 275 12.96 17.61 -6.89
C ALA A 275 13.05 18.44 -8.20
N PRO A 276 14.23 18.90 -8.68
CA PRO A 276 14.34 19.61 -9.95
C PRO A 276 13.84 18.84 -11.18
N LEU A 277 13.82 17.50 -11.15
CA LEU A 277 13.25 16.68 -12.22
C LEU A 277 11.74 16.94 -12.37
N PHE A 278 11.03 17.02 -11.25
CA PHE A 278 9.60 17.32 -11.26
C PHE A 278 9.32 18.81 -11.52
N HIS A 279 10.25 19.71 -11.18
CA HIS A 279 10.14 21.13 -11.61
C HIS A 279 10.10 21.23 -13.15
N ARG A 280 10.95 20.49 -13.86
CA ARG A 280 10.92 20.40 -15.33
C ARG A 280 9.60 19.83 -15.83
N PHE A 281 9.08 18.78 -15.18
CA PHE A 281 7.80 18.20 -15.53
C PHE A 281 6.64 19.20 -15.40
N PHE A 282 6.58 19.96 -14.31
CA PHE A 282 5.54 20.99 -14.13
C PHE A 282 5.66 22.13 -15.14
N GLN A 283 6.88 22.53 -15.49
CA GLN A 283 7.10 23.51 -16.56
C GLN A 283 6.67 22.99 -17.94
N LEU A 284 6.91 21.70 -18.22
CA LEU A 284 6.42 21.04 -19.42
C LEU A 284 4.88 21.01 -19.44
N LYS A 285 4.28 20.61 -18.34
CA LYS A 285 2.81 20.52 -18.19
C LYS A 285 2.16 21.90 -18.35
N ALA A 286 2.79 22.96 -17.85
CA ALA A 286 2.34 24.35 -18.06
C ALA A 286 2.24 24.70 -19.56
N ARG A 287 3.28 24.36 -20.35
CA ARG A 287 3.29 24.59 -21.81
C ARG A 287 2.17 23.82 -22.51
N TRP A 288 1.92 22.56 -22.13
CA TRP A 288 0.82 21.76 -22.69
C TRP A 288 -0.56 22.32 -22.35
N LEU A 289 -0.71 22.95 -21.18
CA LEU A 289 -1.96 23.60 -20.77
C LEU A 289 -2.09 25.04 -21.27
N GLY A 290 -1.11 25.55 -22.04
CA GLY A 290 -1.13 26.89 -22.61
C GLY A 290 -1.05 28.01 -21.57
N VAL A 291 -0.38 27.76 -20.42
CA VAL A 291 -0.19 28.74 -19.35
C VAL A 291 1.29 29.02 -19.13
N ASP A 292 1.63 30.26 -18.74
CA ASP A 292 3.01 30.64 -18.47
C ASP A 292 3.62 29.88 -17.29
N ARG A 293 2.79 29.60 -16.28
CA ARG A 293 3.17 28.90 -15.07
C ARG A 293 1.98 28.13 -14.49
N LEU A 294 2.23 26.89 -14.02
CA LEU A 294 1.20 26.12 -13.32
C LEU A 294 0.89 26.75 -11.96
N ARG A 295 -0.35 26.68 -11.54
CA ARG A 295 -0.74 26.87 -10.15
C ARG A 295 -0.75 25.52 -9.45
N ARG A 296 -0.56 25.47 -8.13
CA ARG A 296 -0.64 24.21 -7.35
C ARG A 296 -1.99 23.49 -7.55
N TYR A 297 -3.07 24.23 -7.84
CA TYR A 297 -4.38 23.68 -8.21
C TYR A 297 -4.37 22.86 -9.51
N ASP A 298 -3.38 23.04 -10.37
CA ASP A 298 -3.36 22.51 -11.73
C ASP A 298 -2.44 21.30 -11.90
N ILE A 299 -1.75 20.83 -10.85
CA ILE A 299 -0.76 19.75 -10.99
C ILE A 299 -1.38 18.43 -11.47
N TYR A 300 -2.67 18.18 -11.18
CA TYR A 300 -3.42 17.03 -11.65
C TYR A 300 -4.40 17.38 -12.79
N ALA A 301 -4.27 18.55 -13.41
CA ALA A 301 -5.06 18.92 -14.58
C ALA A 301 -4.82 17.93 -15.73
N PRO A 302 -5.85 17.48 -16.43
CA PRO A 302 -5.68 16.69 -17.63
C PRO A 302 -5.06 17.54 -18.74
N VAL A 303 -4.00 17.06 -19.36
CA VAL A 303 -3.33 17.76 -20.48
C VAL A 303 -4.10 17.53 -21.78
N ALA A 304 -4.54 16.33 -22.01
CA ALA A 304 -5.48 15.92 -23.04
C ALA A 304 -6.17 14.64 -22.56
N GLN A 305 -7.28 14.32 -23.15
CA GLN A 305 -7.94 13.05 -22.89
C GLN A 305 -8.18 12.38 -24.24
N SER A 306 -7.43 11.32 -24.50
CA SER A 306 -7.79 10.37 -25.54
C SER A 306 -9.10 9.70 -25.12
N GLU A 307 -10.07 9.65 -26.04
CA GLU A 307 -11.31 8.87 -25.84
C GLU A 307 -11.09 7.36 -26.05
N LYS A 308 -9.82 6.91 -26.12
CA LYS A 308 -9.49 5.52 -26.38
C LYS A 308 -9.99 4.63 -25.27
N THR A 309 -10.71 3.60 -25.65
CA THR A 309 -11.18 2.54 -24.75
C THR A 309 -10.65 1.20 -25.24
N TYR A 310 -10.38 0.31 -24.29
CA TYR A 310 -9.92 -1.04 -24.55
C TYR A 310 -11.01 -2.04 -24.19
N PRO A 311 -11.51 -2.84 -25.15
CA PRO A 311 -12.39 -3.97 -24.84
C PRO A 311 -11.72 -4.91 -23.82
N TYR A 312 -12.50 -5.49 -22.92
CA TYR A 312 -11.95 -6.32 -21.83
C TYR A 312 -11.07 -7.46 -22.34
N SER A 313 -11.51 -8.17 -23.40
CA SER A 313 -10.73 -9.26 -23.99
C SER A 313 -9.37 -8.80 -24.52
N ASP A 314 -9.31 -7.61 -25.12
CA ASP A 314 -8.08 -7.04 -25.65
C ASP A 314 -7.14 -6.61 -24.53
N ALA A 315 -7.68 -6.01 -23.46
CA ALA A 315 -6.91 -5.66 -22.27
C ALA A 315 -6.29 -6.90 -21.60
N VAL A 316 -7.05 -7.98 -21.45
CA VAL A 316 -6.51 -9.25 -20.93
C VAL A 316 -5.38 -9.78 -21.81
N ALA A 317 -5.55 -9.73 -23.14
CA ALA A 317 -4.50 -10.16 -24.07
C ALA A 317 -3.23 -9.31 -23.93
N MET A 318 -3.34 -7.97 -23.85
CA MET A 318 -2.21 -7.04 -23.67
C MET A 318 -1.46 -7.33 -22.36
N VAL A 319 -2.19 -7.55 -21.28
CA VAL A 319 -1.58 -7.87 -19.98
C VAL A 319 -0.86 -9.22 -20.05
N LEU A 320 -1.48 -10.27 -20.58
CA LEU A 320 -0.83 -11.56 -20.76
C LEU A 320 0.40 -11.50 -21.67
N GLU A 321 0.36 -10.72 -22.74
CA GLU A 321 1.48 -10.53 -23.66
C GLU A 321 2.65 -9.80 -22.96
N SER A 322 2.37 -8.77 -22.15
CA SER A 322 3.41 -8.05 -21.40
C SER A 322 4.12 -8.96 -20.40
N PHE A 323 3.41 -9.83 -19.68
CA PHE A 323 4.00 -10.84 -18.80
C PHE A 323 4.77 -11.91 -19.59
N GLN A 324 4.22 -12.37 -20.73
CA GLN A 324 4.84 -13.39 -21.59
C GLN A 324 6.18 -12.92 -22.17
N GLN A 325 6.28 -11.63 -22.53
CA GLN A 325 7.52 -11.05 -23.05
C GLN A 325 8.61 -10.98 -21.97
N PHE A 326 8.23 -10.78 -20.72
CA PHE A 326 9.18 -10.75 -19.61
C PHE A 326 9.59 -12.17 -19.21
N ASP A 327 8.65 -13.02 -18.81
CA ASP A 327 8.88 -14.43 -18.47
C ASP A 327 7.62 -15.27 -18.66
N PRO A 328 7.66 -16.35 -19.47
CA PRO A 328 6.49 -17.21 -19.72
C PRO A 328 5.80 -17.74 -18.47
N ARG A 329 6.57 -18.01 -17.37
CA ARG A 329 6.01 -18.50 -16.11
C ARG A 329 5.06 -17.51 -15.47
N MET A 330 5.36 -16.20 -15.58
CA MET A 330 4.46 -15.16 -15.05
C MET A 330 3.14 -15.14 -15.82
N ALA A 331 3.18 -15.25 -17.16
CA ALA A 331 1.96 -15.35 -17.97
C ALA A 331 1.14 -16.61 -17.65
N GLU A 332 1.77 -17.74 -17.40
CA GLU A 332 1.10 -18.99 -16.97
C GLU A 332 0.38 -18.81 -15.62
N LEU A 333 1.02 -18.10 -14.66
CA LEU A 333 0.41 -17.80 -13.37
C LEU A 333 -0.79 -16.86 -13.51
N VAL A 334 -0.67 -15.82 -14.34
CA VAL A 334 -1.79 -14.92 -14.65
C VAL A 334 -2.94 -15.67 -15.34
N GLN A 335 -2.63 -16.54 -16.31
CA GLN A 335 -3.63 -17.36 -16.99
C GLN A 335 -4.41 -18.23 -16.01
N ARG A 336 -3.75 -18.77 -14.99
CA ARG A 336 -4.40 -19.59 -13.94
C ARG A 336 -5.48 -18.83 -13.17
N VAL A 337 -5.30 -17.51 -12.92
CA VAL A 337 -6.33 -16.66 -12.28
C VAL A 337 -7.59 -16.61 -13.13
N PHE A 338 -7.45 -16.46 -14.44
CA PHE A 338 -8.58 -16.47 -15.39
C PHE A 338 -9.22 -17.86 -15.52
N ASP A 339 -8.43 -18.90 -15.64
CA ASP A 339 -8.91 -20.29 -15.84
C ASP A 339 -9.75 -20.77 -14.64
N GLN A 340 -9.36 -20.37 -13.41
CA GLN A 340 -10.08 -20.72 -12.19
C GLN A 340 -11.23 -19.75 -11.87
N ASN A 341 -11.45 -18.74 -12.72
CA ASN A 341 -12.46 -17.72 -12.49
C ASN A 341 -12.29 -16.98 -11.15
N HIS A 342 -11.07 -16.58 -10.85
CA HIS A 342 -10.73 -15.84 -9.62
C HIS A 342 -10.65 -14.33 -9.83
N ILE A 343 -11.19 -13.79 -10.92
CA ILE A 343 -11.28 -12.36 -11.16
C ILE A 343 -12.74 -11.90 -11.24
N ASP A 344 -13.09 -10.88 -10.46
CA ASP A 344 -14.34 -10.15 -10.55
C ASP A 344 -14.09 -8.80 -11.22
N SER A 345 -14.48 -8.66 -12.50
CA SER A 345 -14.22 -7.48 -13.33
C SER A 345 -15.47 -6.67 -13.67
N GLU A 346 -16.66 -7.13 -13.28
CA GLU A 346 -17.93 -6.46 -13.60
C GLU A 346 -18.06 -5.11 -12.89
N VAL A 347 -18.74 -4.18 -13.56
CA VAL A 347 -19.22 -2.92 -12.96
C VAL A 347 -20.66 -3.11 -12.53
N ARG A 348 -20.93 -3.10 -11.22
CA ARG A 348 -22.28 -3.26 -10.69
C ARG A 348 -22.49 -2.47 -9.40
N LYS A 349 -23.74 -2.13 -9.12
CA LYS A 349 -24.13 -1.48 -7.87
C LYS A 349 -23.92 -2.44 -6.68
N GLY A 350 -23.47 -1.92 -5.55
CA GLY A 350 -23.22 -2.68 -4.34
C GLY A 350 -21.81 -3.28 -4.26
N LYS A 351 -21.11 -3.45 -5.38
CA LYS A 351 -19.72 -3.92 -5.40
C LYS A 351 -18.80 -2.93 -4.69
N ARG A 352 -17.83 -3.44 -3.94
CA ARG A 352 -16.79 -2.64 -3.30
C ARG A 352 -16.03 -1.81 -4.33
N SER A 353 -15.80 -0.54 -4.01
CA SER A 353 -14.99 0.36 -4.84
C SER A 353 -13.49 0.03 -4.75
N GLY A 354 -12.74 0.46 -5.78
CA GLY A 354 -11.30 0.20 -5.89
C GLY A 354 -10.99 -1.14 -6.56
N ALA A 355 -9.73 -1.58 -6.41
CA ALA A 355 -9.24 -2.88 -6.85
C ALA A 355 -8.38 -3.49 -5.73
N PHE A 356 -8.22 -4.80 -5.74
CA PHE A 356 -7.30 -5.53 -4.85
C PHE A 356 -7.05 -6.95 -5.33
N CYS A 357 -5.93 -7.51 -4.91
CA CYS A 357 -5.62 -8.93 -4.97
C CYS A 357 -5.66 -9.54 -3.56
N ALA A 358 -6.41 -10.61 -3.37
CA ALA A 358 -6.55 -11.32 -2.10
C ALA A 358 -5.85 -12.67 -2.12
N THR A 359 -4.76 -12.82 -1.37
CA THR A 359 -4.06 -14.08 -1.14
C THR A 359 -4.58 -14.74 0.11
N VAL A 360 -5.25 -15.87 -0.03
CA VAL A 360 -5.88 -16.58 1.09
C VAL A 360 -4.89 -17.52 1.78
N ASN A 361 -4.37 -18.49 1.05
CA ASN A 361 -3.39 -19.47 1.54
C ASN A 361 -2.38 -19.82 0.43
N PRO A 362 -1.20 -20.33 0.77
CA PRO A 362 -0.17 -20.65 -0.22
C PRO A 362 -0.59 -21.63 -1.32
N ASP A 363 -1.48 -22.56 -1.01
CA ASP A 363 -1.99 -23.60 -1.92
C ASP A 363 -3.14 -23.10 -2.81
N LEU A 364 -3.62 -21.87 -2.65
CA LEU A 364 -4.74 -21.32 -3.40
C LEU A 364 -4.29 -20.23 -4.36
N THR A 365 -4.89 -20.18 -5.54
CA THR A 365 -4.74 -19.05 -6.47
C THR A 365 -5.42 -17.81 -5.89
N PRO A 366 -4.79 -16.64 -5.88
CA PRO A 366 -5.39 -15.41 -5.39
C PRO A 366 -6.65 -14.99 -6.14
N TRP A 367 -7.50 -14.20 -5.45
CA TRP A 367 -8.70 -13.58 -6.04
C TRP A 367 -8.42 -12.10 -6.32
N VAL A 368 -8.84 -11.64 -7.50
CA VAL A 368 -8.67 -10.26 -7.96
C VAL A 368 -10.03 -9.59 -8.12
N LEU A 369 -10.18 -8.39 -7.55
CA LEU A 369 -11.34 -7.54 -7.76
C LEU A 369 -10.92 -6.26 -8.47
N GLN A 370 -11.65 -5.89 -9.51
CA GLN A 370 -11.60 -4.56 -10.12
C GLN A 370 -12.94 -4.23 -10.79
N SER A 371 -13.23 -2.95 -11.02
CA SER A 371 -14.35 -2.51 -11.85
C SER A 371 -13.80 -2.04 -13.19
N TYR A 372 -13.99 -2.83 -14.25
CA TYR A 372 -13.43 -2.56 -15.56
C TYR A 372 -14.44 -1.87 -16.46
N ASN A 373 -14.17 -0.65 -16.93
CA ASN A 373 -15.03 0.14 -17.82
C ASN A 373 -14.39 0.52 -19.18
N GLY A 374 -13.22 -0.05 -19.48
CA GLY A 374 -12.51 0.18 -20.74
C GLY A 374 -11.49 1.31 -20.73
N ALA A 375 -11.39 2.09 -19.66
CA ALA A 375 -10.40 3.16 -19.58
C ALA A 375 -8.95 2.62 -19.55
N PRO A 376 -7.95 3.31 -20.13
CA PRO A 376 -6.54 2.90 -20.08
C PRO A 376 -6.06 2.57 -18.67
N ARG A 377 -6.48 3.36 -17.69
CA ARG A 377 -6.15 3.11 -16.28
C ARG A 377 -6.66 1.76 -15.77
N ASN A 378 -7.77 1.24 -16.27
CA ASN A 378 -8.25 -0.07 -15.85
C ASN A 378 -7.37 -1.22 -16.37
N VAL A 379 -6.69 -1.03 -17.49
CA VAL A 379 -5.71 -2.01 -18.01
C VAL A 379 -4.48 -2.03 -17.09
N ALA A 380 -3.99 -0.85 -16.70
CA ALA A 380 -2.88 -0.74 -15.74
C ALA A 380 -3.24 -1.35 -14.37
N THR A 381 -4.44 -1.06 -13.85
CA THR A 381 -4.95 -1.68 -12.61
C THR A 381 -5.01 -3.21 -12.72
N MET A 382 -5.44 -3.75 -13.88
CA MET A 382 -5.45 -5.20 -14.10
C MET A 382 -4.04 -5.80 -14.01
N ALA A 383 -3.05 -5.18 -14.65
CA ALA A 383 -1.67 -5.63 -14.57
C ALA A 383 -1.12 -5.56 -13.14
N HIS A 384 -1.45 -4.50 -12.40
CA HIS A 384 -1.10 -4.30 -11.00
C HIS A 384 -1.61 -5.45 -10.12
N GLU A 385 -2.92 -5.68 -10.12
CA GLU A 385 -3.53 -6.71 -9.25
C GLU A 385 -3.08 -8.13 -9.63
N LEU A 386 -2.90 -8.38 -10.92
CA LEU A 386 -2.33 -9.65 -11.40
C LEU A 386 -0.84 -9.79 -11.05
N GLY A 387 -0.09 -8.69 -10.95
CA GLY A 387 1.26 -8.68 -10.40
C GLY A 387 1.32 -9.16 -8.96
N HIS A 388 0.41 -8.70 -8.09
CA HIS A 388 0.25 -9.24 -6.74
C HIS A 388 -0.07 -10.73 -6.74
N ALA A 389 -0.95 -11.18 -7.64
CA ALA A 389 -1.29 -12.59 -7.76
C ALA A 389 -0.06 -13.43 -8.14
N VAL A 390 0.74 -12.96 -9.10
CA VAL A 390 2.02 -13.60 -9.49
C VAL A 390 2.97 -13.68 -8.31
N HIS A 391 3.19 -12.57 -7.57
CA HIS A 391 4.05 -12.55 -6.39
C HIS A 391 3.65 -13.62 -5.37
N SER A 392 2.36 -13.64 -5.03
CA SER A 392 1.81 -14.60 -4.06
C SER A 392 1.99 -16.06 -4.50
N MET A 393 1.82 -16.33 -5.80
CA MET A 393 1.96 -17.68 -6.35
C MET A 393 3.42 -18.11 -6.52
N LEU A 394 4.35 -17.18 -6.76
CA LEU A 394 5.79 -17.47 -6.75
C LEU A 394 6.29 -17.81 -5.34
N ALA A 395 5.72 -17.20 -4.32
CA ALA A 395 6.03 -17.47 -2.91
C ALA A 395 5.20 -18.63 -2.30
N ALA A 396 4.51 -19.43 -3.10
CA ALA A 396 3.59 -20.48 -2.63
C ALA A 396 4.27 -21.66 -1.92
N ASP A 397 5.57 -21.85 -2.09
CA ASP A 397 6.33 -22.90 -1.40
C ASP A 397 6.60 -22.55 0.08
N HIS A 398 6.35 -21.32 0.49
CA HIS A 398 6.50 -20.88 1.87
C HIS A 398 5.28 -21.20 2.74
N THR A 399 5.49 -21.17 4.07
CA THR A 399 4.40 -21.31 5.04
C THR A 399 3.44 -20.11 4.96
N LYS A 400 2.23 -20.26 5.49
CA LYS A 400 1.26 -19.15 5.59
C LYS A 400 1.83 -17.93 6.35
N LEU A 401 2.76 -18.16 7.27
CA LEU A 401 3.35 -17.12 8.10
C LEU A 401 4.50 -16.35 7.40
N THR A 402 5.01 -16.91 6.29
CA THR A 402 6.18 -16.37 5.57
C THR A 402 5.94 -16.19 4.07
N GLN A 403 4.75 -16.49 3.56
CA GLN A 403 4.38 -16.30 2.15
C GLN A 403 4.32 -14.82 1.76
N HIS A 404 3.72 -13.97 2.60
CA HIS A 404 3.53 -12.57 2.27
C HIS A 404 4.81 -11.76 2.46
N ALA A 405 5.24 -11.08 1.42
CA ALA A 405 6.31 -10.10 1.50
C ALA A 405 5.99 -9.00 2.52
N SER A 406 7.03 -8.44 3.13
CA SER A 406 6.90 -7.27 4.00
C SER A 406 6.33 -6.07 3.23
N LEU A 407 5.71 -5.13 3.95
CA LEU A 407 5.07 -3.96 3.35
C LEU A 407 5.96 -3.21 2.34
N PRO A 408 7.27 -2.95 2.60
CA PRO A 408 8.13 -2.27 1.64
C PRO A 408 8.34 -3.05 0.32
N LEU A 409 8.21 -4.37 0.34
CA LEU A 409 8.38 -5.24 -0.83
C LEU A 409 7.05 -5.68 -1.47
N ALA A 410 5.92 -5.35 -0.84
CA ALA A 410 4.61 -5.84 -1.28
C ALA A 410 4.26 -5.41 -2.72
N GLU A 411 4.70 -4.21 -3.12
CA GLU A 411 4.44 -3.64 -4.45
C GLU A 411 5.48 -4.02 -5.51
N THR A 412 6.45 -4.88 -5.17
CA THR A 412 7.56 -5.19 -6.09
C THR A 412 7.09 -5.82 -7.39
N ALA A 413 6.09 -6.70 -7.34
CA ALA A 413 5.57 -7.35 -8.54
C ALA A 413 4.47 -6.55 -9.24
N SER A 414 3.59 -5.90 -8.47
CA SER A 414 2.44 -5.17 -9.00
C SER A 414 2.86 -3.94 -9.82
N THR A 415 3.69 -3.09 -9.25
CA THR A 415 4.20 -1.90 -9.96
C THR A 415 5.15 -2.28 -11.11
N PHE A 416 5.95 -3.36 -10.95
CA PHE A 416 6.78 -3.84 -12.06
C PHE A 416 5.94 -4.33 -13.24
N ALA A 417 4.82 -5.00 -12.98
CA ALA A 417 3.87 -5.41 -14.01
C ALA A 417 3.26 -4.21 -14.76
N GLU A 418 2.95 -3.12 -14.05
CA GLU A 418 2.52 -1.88 -14.70
C GLU A 418 3.59 -1.33 -15.65
N MET A 419 4.87 -1.35 -15.24
CA MET A 419 5.98 -0.89 -16.09
C MET A 419 6.13 -1.75 -17.34
N LEU A 420 6.00 -3.08 -17.21
CA LEU A 420 6.01 -4.00 -18.36
C LEU A 420 4.85 -3.72 -19.32
N LEU A 421 3.65 -3.51 -18.78
CA LEU A 421 2.48 -3.17 -19.58
C LEU A 421 2.66 -1.83 -20.31
N VAL A 422 3.18 -0.81 -19.64
CA VAL A 422 3.41 0.50 -20.25
C VAL A 422 4.41 0.40 -21.39
N ASP A 423 5.52 -0.33 -21.20
CA ASP A 423 6.47 -0.58 -22.30
C ASP A 423 5.78 -1.22 -23.50
N HIS A 424 5.01 -2.30 -23.25
CA HIS A 424 4.26 -2.99 -24.30
C HIS A 424 3.28 -2.06 -25.02
N LEU A 425 2.52 -1.24 -24.26
CA LEU A 425 1.61 -0.27 -24.84
C LEU A 425 2.34 0.78 -25.68
N LEU A 426 3.47 1.31 -25.22
CA LEU A 426 4.27 2.28 -25.98
C LEU A 426 4.93 1.68 -27.22
N GLU A 427 5.14 0.35 -27.28
CA GLU A 427 5.63 -0.36 -28.46
C GLU A 427 4.57 -0.54 -29.54
N ILE A 428 3.32 -0.81 -29.14
CA ILE A 428 2.22 -1.13 -30.08
C ILE A 428 1.35 0.08 -30.44
N GLU A 429 1.45 1.17 -29.68
CA GLU A 429 0.60 2.35 -29.87
C GLU A 429 1.28 3.36 -30.80
N ASP A 430 0.63 3.61 -31.93
CA ASP A 430 1.11 4.58 -32.94
C ASP A 430 0.49 5.99 -32.75
N ASP A 431 -0.63 6.11 -32.02
CA ASP A 431 -1.30 7.38 -31.79
C ASP A 431 -0.48 8.25 -30.80
N PRO A 432 0.06 9.40 -31.26
CA PRO A 432 0.88 10.27 -30.39
C PRO A 432 0.09 10.85 -29.21
N ASP A 433 -1.22 11.03 -29.32
CA ASP A 433 -2.05 11.52 -28.24
C ASP A 433 -2.20 10.48 -27.13
N VAL A 434 -2.40 9.22 -27.50
CA VAL A 434 -2.46 8.11 -26.52
C VAL A 434 -1.10 7.91 -25.83
N ARG A 435 0.00 7.94 -26.59
CA ARG A 435 1.36 7.85 -26.04
C ARG A 435 1.66 8.96 -25.05
N ARG A 436 1.26 10.18 -25.40
CA ARG A 436 1.38 11.35 -24.51
C ARG A 436 0.61 11.11 -23.20
N ASP A 437 -0.64 10.68 -23.28
CA ASP A 437 -1.50 10.48 -22.12
C ASP A 437 -0.93 9.38 -21.17
N ILE A 438 -0.39 8.30 -21.74
CA ILE A 438 0.30 7.26 -20.97
C ILE A 438 1.49 7.86 -20.20
N LEU A 439 2.35 8.64 -20.88
CA LEU A 439 3.55 9.23 -20.26
C LEU A 439 3.21 10.29 -19.22
N PHE A 440 2.19 11.14 -19.45
CA PHE A 440 1.71 12.09 -18.44
C PHE A 440 1.16 11.37 -17.22
N GLY A 441 0.40 10.28 -17.42
CA GLY A 441 -0.09 9.42 -16.33
C GLY A 441 1.06 8.88 -15.49
N GLN A 442 2.10 8.32 -16.11
CA GLN A 442 3.30 7.84 -15.40
C GLN A 442 3.98 8.94 -14.58
N MET A 443 4.12 10.14 -15.14
CA MET A 443 4.76 11.26 -14.44
C MET A 443 3.92 11.76 -13.27
N ASP A 444 2.59 11.86 -13.44
CA ASP A 444 1.68 12.26 -12.36
C ASP A 444 1.67 11.22 -11.22
N ASP A 445 1.68 9.92 -11.55
CA ASP A 445 1.73 8.83 -10.55
C ASP A 445 3.10 8.77 -9.85
N ALA A 446 4.20 8.93 -10.58
CA ALA A 446 5.54 9.03 -9.99
C ALA A 446 5.66 10.23 -9.02
N TYR A 447 5.10 11.39 -9.38
CA TYR A 447 5.04 12.53 -8.48
C TYR A 447 4.22 12.20 -7.21
N ALA A 448 3.01 11.68 -7.39
CA ALA A 448 2.08 11.40 -6.28
C ALA A 448 2.62 10.34 -5.31
N THR A 449 3.32 9.33 -5.82
CA THR A 449 3.77 8.15 -5.05
C THR A 449 5.20 8.33 -4.51
N ILE A 450 6.07 9.04 -5.20
CA ILE A 450 7.46 9.23 -4.76
C ILE A 450 7.61 10.57 -4.06
N MET A 451 7.49 11.67 -4.81
CA MET A 451 7.88 12.98 -4.29
C MET A 451 6.94 13.49 -3.21
N ARG A 452 5.65 13.45 -3.46
CA ARG A 452 4.64 13.89 -2.50
C ARG A 452 4.75 13.13 -1.19
N GLN A 453 4.92 11.81 -1.25
CA GLN A 453 5.00 10.97 -0.05
C GLN A 453 6.32 11.16 0.72
N ALA A 454 7.44 11.34 0.02
CA ALA A 454 8.71 11.68 0.66
C ALA A 454 8.63 13.01 1.42
N TYR A 455 8.04 14.04 0.80
CA TYR A 455 7.85 15.33 1.45
C TYR A 455 6.82 15.29 2.57
N PHE A 456 5.82 14.42 2.51
CA PHE A 456 4.94 14.14 3.64
C PHE A 456 5.72 13.56 4.83
N ALA A 457 6.60 12.60 4.61
CA ALA A 457 7.44 12.05 5.67
C ALA A 457 8.40 13.08 6.25
N MET A 458 8.96 13.97 5.41
CA MET A 458 9.80 15.09 5.87
C MET A 458 9.00 16.09 6.71
N PHE A 459 7.76 16.37 6.34
CA PHE A 459 6.86 17.18 7.16
C PHE A 459 6.55 16.51 8.50
N GLU A 460 6.21 15.22 8.53
CA GLU A 460 5.94 14.50 9.78
C GLU A 460 7.13 14.57 10.74
N ARG A 461 8.37 14.39 10.25
CA ARG A 461 9.58 14.53 11.07
C ARG A 461 9.67 15.91 11.71
N GLN A 462 9.48 16.98 10.94
CA GLN A 462 9.49 18.34 11.46
C GLN A 462 8.33 18.60 12.41
N ALA A 463 7.13 18.11 12.10
CA ALA A 463 5.95 18.26 12.94
C ALA A 463 6.15 17.59 14.32
N HIS A 464 6.68 16.36 14.36
CA HIS A 464 6.99 15.67 15.62
C HIS A 464 7.99 16.44 16.48
N GLU A 465 9.05 16.98 15.89
CA GLU A 465 10.05 17.79 16.58
C GLU A 465 9.46 19.08 17.12
N ARG A 466 8.76 19.83 16.26
CA ARG A 466 8.19 21.13 16.62
C ARG A 466 7.07 21.02 17.65
N VAL A 467 6.23 19.97 17.58
CA VAL A 467 5.20 19.71 18.60
C VAL A 467 5.83 19.38 19.94
N HIS A 468 6.94 18.66 19.96
CA HIS A 468 7.72 18.41 21.18
C HIS A 468 8.28 19.70 21.78
N GLU A 469 8.68 20.66 20.95
CA GLU A 469 9.14 22.00 21.36
C GLU A 469 7.99 22.95 21.75
N GLY A 470 6.73 22.55 21.57
CA GLY A 470 5.55 23.32 21.97
C GLY A 470 4.95 24.19 20.86
N ALA A 471 5.18 23.85 19.58
CA ALA A 471 4.60 24.57 18.45
C ALA A 471 3.06 24.62 18.51
N ALA A 472 2.50 25.74 18.08
CA ALA A 472 1.06 25.88 17.89
C ALA A 472 0.58 25.23 16.58
N VAL A 473 -0.73 25.08 16.42
CA VAL A 473 -1.33 24.51 15.18
C VAL A 473 -0.97 25.36 13.96
N ASP A 474 -0.99 26.69 14.10
CA ASP A 474 -0.62 27.60 13.01
C ASP A 474 0.85 27.47 12.59
N ASP A 475 1.75 27.15 13.53
CA ASP A 475 3.16 26.91 13.22
C ASP A 475 3.29 25.67 12.31
N LEU A 476 2.49 24.62 12.53
CA LEU A 476 2.47 23.43 11.68
C LEU A 476 2.01 23.75 10.26
N SER A 477 1.00 24.60 10.10
CA SER A 477 0.57 25.07 8.79
C SER A 477 1.65 25.89 8.06
N GLY A 478 2.42 26.69 8.80
CA GLY A 478 3.59 27.40 8.26
C GLY A 478 4.69 26.43 7.81
N ILE A 479 5.03 25.45 8.64
CA ILE A 479 6.02 24.41 8.31
C ILE A 479 5.59 23.60 7.09
N TYR A 480 4.30 23.27 6.98
CA TYR A 480 3.78 22.55 5.82
C TYR A 480 3.90 23.36 4.53
N LEU A 481 3.58 24.66 4.58
CA LEU A 481 3.73 25.56 3.44
C LEU A 481 5.21 25.69 3.02
N ASP A 482 6.14 25.78 3.98
CA ASP A 482 7.57 25.83 3.68
C ASP A 482 8.09 24.50 3.11
N ASN A 483 7.56 23.36 3.56
CA ASN A 483 7.83 22.05 2.97
C ASN A 483 7.36 21.99 1.50
N LEU A 484 6.18 22.54 1.18
CA LEU A 484 5.71 22.66 -0.20
C LEU A 484 6.59 23.59 -1.05
N LYS A 485 7.07 24.71 -0.49
CA LYS A 485 8.00 25.61 -1.18
C LYS A 485 9.33 24.92 -1.50
N ASP A 486 9.87 24.12 -0.56
CA ASP A 486 11.07 23.31 -0.81
C ASP A 486 10.82 22.27 -1.92
N GLN A 487 9.66 21.63 -1.90
CA GLN A 487 9.28 20.63 -2.91
C GLN A 487 9.18 21.20 -4.31
N PHE A 488 8.51 22.34 -4.48
CA PHE A 488 8.14 22.90 -5.79
C PHE A 488 9.11 23.97 -6.30
N GLY A 489 9.90 24.58 -5.41
CA GLY A 489 10.73 25.71 -5.77
C GLY A 489 9.93 26.78 -6.52
N ASP A 490 10.50 27.27 -7.62
CA ASP A 490 9.88 28.26 -8.50
C ASP A 490 9.11 27.65 -9.68
N SER A 491 8.85 26.34 -9.67
CA SER A 491 8.25 25.65 -10.83
C SER A 491 6.75 25.91 -11.01
N LEU A 492 6.07 26.33 -9.96
CA LEU A 492 4.63 26.63 -9.98
C LEU A 492 4.26 27.73 -8.98
N ASP A 493 3.04 28.27 -9.12
CA ASP A 493 2.46 29.24 -8.20
C ASP A 493 1.77 28.51 -7.05
N LEU A 494 2.29 28.69 -5.84
CA LEU A 494 1.77 28.09 -4.62
C LEU A 494 0.88 29.07 -3.88
N SER A 495 -0.44 28.78 -3.82
CA SER A 495 -1.37 29.55 -3.00
C SER A 495 -1.18 29.24 -1.51
N GLU A 496 -1.38 30.26 -0.68
CA GLU A 496 -1.39 30.14 0.79
C GLU A 496 -2.48 29.17 1.31
N ASP A 497 -3.53 28.92 0.54
CA ASP A 497 -4.60 27.98 0.93
C ASP A 497 -4.05 26.57 1.19
N PHE A 498 -2.98 26.17 0.50
CA PHE A 498 -2.35 24.86 0.65
C PHE A 498 -1.66 24.65 2.00
N ARG A 499 -1.48 25.69 2.81
CA ARG A 499 -0.99 25.56 4.20
C ARG A 499 -1.85 24.64 5.06
N PHE A 500 -3.10 24.41 4.68
CA PHE A 500 -4.06 23.56 5.39
C PHE A 500 -4.17 22.14 4.82
N GLU A 501 -3.45 21.81 3.75
CA GLU A 501 -3.52 20.50 3.10
C GLU A 501 -3.25 19.35 4.07
N TRP A 502 -2.32 19.52 5.02
CA TRP A 502 -1.96 18.48 6.00
C TRP A 502 -3.13 18.05 6.89
N LEU A 503 -4.10 18.93 7.16
CA LEU A 503 -5.31 18.61 7.92
C LEU A 503 -6.18 17.57 7.20
N ALA A 504 -6.12 17.55 5.87
CA ALA A 504 -6.90 16.68 5.02
C ALA A 504 -6.19 15.36 4.65
N ILE A 505 -5.01 15.08 5.21
CA ILE A 505 -4.24 13.86 4.94
C ILE A 505 -4.46 12.86 6.08
N PRO A 506 -5.34 11.86 5.93
CA PRO A 506 -5.71 10.97 7.03
C PRO A 506 -4.53 10.14 7.54
N HIS A 507 -3.55 9.79 6.69
CA HIS A 507 -2.37 9.00 7.06
C HIS A 507 -1.63 9.59 8.26
N PHE A 508 -1.53 10.92 8.35
CA PHE A 508 -0.86 11.58 9.47
C PHE A 508 -1.50 11.27 10.83
N TYR A 509 -2.82 11.00 10.83
CA TYR A 509 -3.58 10.73 12.05
C TYR A 509 -3.58 9.26 12.46
N PHE A 510 -3.77 8.33 11.49
CA PHE A 510 -3.94 6.91 11.85
C PHE A 510 -2.68 6.05 11.66
N ALA A 511 -1.69 6.53 10.92
CA ALA A 511 -0.49 5.75 10.61
C ALA A 511 0.77 6.63 10.49
N PRO A 512 1.30 7.17 11.61
CA PRO A 512 2.49 8.01 11.59
C PRO A 512 3.64 7.39 10.80
N PHE A 513 4.26 8.20 9.93
CA PHE A 513 5.38 7.83 9.06
C PHE A 513 5.11 6.70 8.05
N TYR A 514 3.86 6.24 7.91
CA TYR A 514 3.54 5.19 6.93
C TYR A 514 3.91 5.59 5.49
N VAL A 515 3.76 6.86 5.19
CA VAL A 515 3.82 7.41 3.82
C VAL A 515 5.15 7.17 3.11
N TYR A 516 6.29 7.08 3.79
CA TYR A 516 7.56 6.79 3.13
C TYR A 516 7.61 5.38 2.50
N ALA A 517 6.78 4.44 2.96
CA ALA A 517 6.72 3.10 2.39
C ALA A 517 6.28 3.13 0.91
N TYR A 518 5.43 4.09 0.53
CA TYR A 518 5.08 4.31 -0.88
C TYR A 518 6.30 4.74 -1.71
N THR A 519 7.06 5.71 -1.19
CA THR A 519 8.30 6.18 -1.83
C THR A 519 9.31 5.04 -1.97
N PHE A 520 9.48 4.26 -0.89
CA PHE A 520 10.38 3.11 -0.87
C PHE A 520 9.99 2.10 -1.96
N GLY A 521 8.73 1.62 -1.94
CA GLY A 521 8.25 0.60 -2.87
C GLY A 521 8.36 1.05 -4.33
N GLN A 522 7.92 2.27 -4.64
CA GLN A 522 7.97 2.79 -6.01
C GLN A 522 9.41 2.96 -6.51
N LEU A 523 10.31 3.56 -5.72
CA LEU A 523 11.71 3.71 -6.12
C LEU A 523 12.44 2.38 -6.21
N LEU A 524 12.15 1.41 -5.33
CA LEU A 524 12.67 0.06 -5.43
C LEU A 524 12.34 -0.55 -6.78
N VAL A 525 11.06 -0.54 -7.14
CA VAL A 525 10.59 -1.14 -8.40
C VAL A 525 11.21 -0.45 -9.60
N LEU A 526 11.23 0.89 -9.64
CA LEU A 526 11.83 1.63 -10.75
C LEU A 526 13.34 1.36 -10.87
N SER A 527 14.03 1.18 -9.73
CA SER A 527 15.46 0.85 -9.72
C SER A 527 15.73 -0.58 -10.23
N LEU A 528 14.87 -1.54 -9.84
CA LEU A 528 14.90 -2.91 -10.38
C LEU A 528 14.59 -2.92 -11.88
N TYR A 529 13.58 -2.14 -12.28
CA TYR A 529 13.21 -2.01 -13.69
C TYR A 529 14.33 -1.41 -14.54
N LYS A 530 15.06 -0.40 -14.02
CA LYS A 530 16.27 0.10 -14.68
C LYS A 530 17.30 -1.00 -14.91
N GLN A 531 17.59 -1.81 -13.88
CA GLN A 531 18.53 -2.93 -14.01
C GLN A 531 18.05 -3.93 -15.08
N TYR A 532 16.76 -4.24 -15.12
CA TYR A 532 16.19 -5.06 -16.19
C TYR A 532 16.44 -4.46 -17.59
N LYS A 533 16.22 -3.16 -17.76
CA LYS A 533 16.46 -2.48 -19.07
C LYS A 533 17.95 -2.43 -19.46
N GLU A 534 18.87 -2.48 -18.50
CA GLU A 534 20.32 -2.48 -18.72
C GLU A 534 20.88 -3.89 -18.94
N GLU A 535 20.41 -4.90 -18.19
CA GLU A 535 20.92 -6.28 -18.18
C GLU A 535 20.13 -7.24 -19.09
N GLY A 536 18.90 -6.89 -19.46
CA GLY A 536 18.02 -7.72 -20.28
C GLY A 536 17.60 -9.02 -19.59
N GLU A 537 17.53 -10.10 -20.37
CA GLU A 537 17.10 -11.43 -19.89
C GLU A 537 17.94 -11.98 -18.74
N SER A 538 19.20 -11.56 -18.60
CA SER A 538 20.07 -12.02 -17.50
C SER A 538 19.61 -11.54 -16.11
N PHE A 539 18.81 -10.47 -16.05
CA PHE A 539 18.23 -9.97 -14.81
C PHE A 539 17.02 -10.79 -14.33
N ILE A 540 16.27 -11.41 -15.24
CA ILE A 540 14.99 -12.07 -14.94
C ILE A 540 15.08 -13.12 -13.82
N PRO A 541 16.05 -14.06 -13.81
CA PRO A 541 16.15 -15.04 -12.73
C PRO A 541 16.31 -14.37 -11.35
N ARG A 542 17.16 -13.35 -11.26
CA ARG A 542 17.43 -12.61 -10.02
C ARG A 542 16.19 -11.88 -9.50
N TYR A 543 15.40 -11.29 -10.40
CA TYR A 543 14.14 -10.66 -10.05
C TYR A 543 13.10 -11.66 -9.55
N LEU A 544 12.97 -12.81 -10.21
CA LEU A 544 12.05 -13.86 -9.77
C LEU A 544 12.49 -14.47 -8.43
N ASP A 545 13.81 -14.58 -8.17
CA ASP A 545 14.31 -14.99 -6.87
C ASP A 545 13.88 -14.02 -5.75
N ILE A 546 13.90 -12.69 -6.00
CA ILE A 546 13.37 -11.70 -5.04
C ILE A 546 11.89 -11.98 -4.70
N LEU A 547 11.08 -12.29 -5.70
CA LEU A 547 9.64 -12.54 -5.49
C LEU A 547 9.38 -13.88 -4.79
N THR A 548 10.15 -14.91 -5.14
CA THR A 548 9.99 -16.27 -4.56
C THR A 548 10.26 -16.30 -3.06
N VAL A 549 11.10 -15.42 -2.53
CA VAL A 549 11.39 -15.37 -1.09
C VAL A 549 10.17 -14.96 -0.27
N GLY A 550 9.22 -14.20 -0.85
CA GLY A 550 8.04 -13.72 -0.13
C GLY A 550 8.43 -12.95 1.14
N GLY A 551 7.92 -13.40 2.28
CA GLY A 551 8.22 -12.87 3.63
C GLY A 551 9.04 -13.83 4.47
N SER A 552 9.87 -14.68 3.87
CA SER A 552 10.71 -15.66 4.59
C SER A 552 12.08 -15.13 5.02
N ALA A 553 12.43 -13.89 4.60
CA ALA A 553 13.65 -13.19 4.98
C ALA A 553 13.41 -11.68 5.12
N SER A 554 14.36 -10.97 5.74
CA SER A 554 14.30 -9.50 5.86
C SER A 554 14.43 -8.82 4.48
N PRO A 555 13.85 -7.62 4.29
CA PRO A 555 14.07 -6.84 3.07
C PRO A 555 15.55 -6.62 2.73
N ASP A 556 16.36 -6.38 3.75
CA ASP A 556 17.82 -6.18 3.60
C ASP A 556 18.51 -7.45 3.09
N ASP A 557 18.18 -8.62 3.64
CA ASP A 557 18.73 -9.91 3.20
C ASP A 557 18.28 -10.25 1.78
N ILE A 558 16.98 -10.07 1.47
CA ILE A 558 16.43 -10.34 0.13
C ILE A 558 17.17 -9.53 -0.93
N LEU A 559 17.31 -8.23 -0.71
CA LEU A 559 17.95 -7.35 -1.67
C LEU A 559 19.48 -7.54 -1.72
N THR A 560 20.11 -7.77 -0.57
CA THR A 560 21.57 -8.07 -0.51
C THR A 560 21.89 -9.35 -1.28
N ASN A 561 21.10 -10.42 -1.12
CA ASN A 561 21.26 -11.67 -1.86
C ASN A 561 21.07 -11.48 -3.38
N ALA A 562 20.24 -10.53 -3.77
CA ALA A 562 20.08 -10.08 -5.16
C ALA A 562 21.20 -9.13 -5.62
N GLY A 563 22.23 -8.89 -4.81
CA GLY A 563 23.36 -7.99 -5.14
C GLY A 563 23.03 -6.50 -5.01
N ILE A 564 21.96 -6.15 -4.29
CA ILE A 564 21.46 -4.79 -4.10
C ILE A 564 21.79 -4.32 -2.69
N ASP A 565 22.45 -3.19 -2.57
CA ASP A 565 22.71 -2.50 -1.29
C ASP A 565 21.80 -1.28 -1.16
N MET A 566 20.79 -1.39 -0.33
CA MET A 566 19.80 -0.33 -0.08
C MET A 566 20.40 0.95 0.53
N ARG A 567 21.61 0.87 1.11
CA ARG A 567 22.29 2.03 1.71
C ARG A 567 22.93 2.93 0.66
N LYS A 568 23.07 2.44 -0.57
CA LYS A 568 23.68 3.20 -1.67
C LYS A 568 22.67 4.11 -2.36
N SER A 569 22.90 5.41 -2.28
CA SER A 569 22.09 6.41 -3.00
C SER A 569 22.04 6.18 -4.52
N ALA A 570 23.08 5.59 -5.10
CA ALA A 570 23.13 5.26 -6.53
C ALA A 570 22.05 4.24 -6.95
N PHE A 571 21.67 3.31 -6.07
CA PHE A 571 20.57 2.39 -6.32
C PHE A 571 19.25 3.14 -6.48
N TRP A 572 18.92 3.99 -5.51
CA TRP A 572 17.68 4.78 -5.51
C TRP A 572 17.63 5.84 -6.62
N GLN A 573 18.82 6.38 -7.00
CA GLN A 573 18.94 7.25 -8.16
C GLN A 573 18.54 6.54 -9.45
N GLY A 574 18.72 5.23 -9.53
CA GLY A 574 18.25 4.41 -10.66
C GLY A 574 16.76 4.56 -10.95
N GLY A 575 15.92 4.64 -9.91
CA GLY A 575 14.50 4.89 -10.06
C GLY A 575 14.20 6.27 -10.68
N PHE A 576 14.92 7.31 -10.26
CA PHE A 576 14.79 8.64 -10.86
C PHE A 576 15.32 8.73 -12.29
N ASP A 577 16.27 7.88 -12.67
CA ASP A 577 16.75 7.80 -14.05
C ASP A 577 15.65 7.27 -14.99
N VAL A 578 14.81 6.34 -14.51
CA VAL A 578 13.63 5.88 -15.25
C VAL A 578 12.60 7.01 -15.41
N VAL A 579 12.27 7.71 -14.32
CA VAL A 579 11.36 8.86 -14.36
C VAL A 579 11.87 9.95 -15.30
N LYS A 580 13.18 10.21 -15.27
CA LYS A 580 13.85 11.16 -16.18
C LYS A 580 13.68 10.75 -17.65
N LYS A 581 13.81 9.46 -17.96
CA LYS A 581 13.63 8.95 -19.33
C LYS A 581 12.18 9.16 -19.81
N SER A 582 11.19 8.91 -18.98
CA SER A 582 9.78 9.17 -19.30
C SER A 582 9.53 10.66 -19.55
N LEU A 583 10.14 11.55 -18.75
CA LEU A 583 10.07 12.99 -18.99
C LEU A 583 10.72 13.41 -20.31
N GLU A 584 11.89 12.88 -20.63
CA GLU A 584 12.61 13.16 -21.90
C GLU A 584 11.80 12.67 -23.12
N GLN A 585 11.07 11.56 -23.01
CA GLN A 585 10.15 11.11 -24.04
C GLN A 585 8.97 12.07 -24.22
N LEU A 586 8.41 12.61 -23.13
CA LEU A 586 7.37 13.64 -23.18
C LEU A 586 7.87 14.95 -23.78
N GLU A 587 9.07 15.38 -23.44
CA GLU A 587 9.68 16.60 -23.98
C GLU A 587 9.95 16.50 -25.50
N ALA A 588 10.08 15.27 -26.04
CA ALA A 588 10.27 15.03 -27.46
C ALA A 588 8.96 15.06 -28.28
N ILE A 589 7.80 15.05 -27.63
CA ILE A 589 6.50 15.16 -28.30
C ILE A 589 6.25 16.63 -28.63
N GLU A 590 5.95 16.93 -29.89
CA GLU A 590 5.62 18.28 -30.33
C GLU A 590 4.31 18.76 -29.68
N ILE A 591 4.34 19.97 -29.12
CA ILE A 591 3.16 20.62 -28.57
C ILE A 591 2.40 21.22 -29.76
N PRO A 592 1.13 20.89 -29.97
CA PRO A 592 0.32 21.51 -31.02
C PRO A 592 0.29 23.04 -30.86
N GLU A 593 0.38 23.77 -32.01
CA GLU A 593 0.30 25.23 -32.03
C GLU A 593 -1.06 25.78 -31.59
#